data_66416de3b383b69be01eb9fb6a87e867
#
_entry.id   66416de3b383b69be01eb9fb6a87e867
#
_cell.length_a   1.000
_cell.length_b   1.000
_cell.length_c   1.000
_cell.angle_alpha   90.00
_cell.angle_beta   90.00
_cell.angle_gamma   90.00
#
_symmetry.space_group_name_H-M   'P 1'
#
loop_
_entity.id
_entity.type
_entity.pdbx_description
1 polymer ?
#
loop_
_entity_poly.entity_id
_entity_poly.type
_entity_poly.pdbx_seq_one_letter_code
_entity_poly.pdbx_strand_id
1 'polypeptide(L)'
;MLAESTSREDSLAPRVTIVGGGLAGLAAASVLATREVKVTILEARPYLGGRASSFRDPTNDALLDNCQHVSMGCCTNLADFCERVGIADLLKDEETLYFQDERGRLSTMRSAPLPAPFHLLPSFLRLRHLSLGEKARIARGLHALFRTPTVGSDVSFRDWLMANGQTARTCDRYWGVILVSALNESLDRIDFRYARQVFVEGFAMNPRASVVKVPSVTLHEFYGERLERWLADHGVTVRLNSAVKLLSSNEGTIGDCRLRSGEVVTADHYILAIPGQRVLSLLPVEFAEHEDALARIGQMEYSPITSVHCWFDRPVMDLPHLVVIGRKIQWLFKRTAETSATAATDEGCYLQAVVSASRELVSLGKDAIQAAILEEIVEMFPEARDARLEHCRVVTERTATFSVTPGIDRLRPTQRTAIGNLWLAGDYTDTDWPATMEGAVRSGYLAANALLKSLGRAPQSLAEPLPASWFARKLIKSAALGNGSSS
;
A
#
# COMPACT_ATOMS: atom_id res chain seq x y z
N MET A 1 35.06 -22.69 -29.27
CA MET A 1 35.64 -21.84 -28.20
C MET A 1 34.72 -20.72 -27.68
N LEU A 2 33.57 -20.39 -28.28
CA LEU A 2 32.61 -19.40 -27.78
C LEU A 2 31.50 -19.99 -26.89
N ALA A 3 31.28 -21.30 -26.89
CA ALA A 3 30.24 -21.95 -26.07
C ALA A 3 30.70 -22.37 -24.65
N GLU A 4 32.02 -22.45 -24.41
CA GLU A 4 32.54 -22.79 -23.07
C GLU A 4 32.76 -21.58 -22.14
N SER A 5 32.81 -20.35 -22.68
CA SER A 5 32.96 -19.15 -21.84
C SER A 5 31.65 -18.77 -21.15
N THR A 6 30.51 -18.94 -21.81
CA THR A 6 29.19 -18.64 -21.23
C THR A 6 28.80 -19.57 -20.06
N SER A 7 29.24 -20.84 -20.10
CA SER A 7 28.95 -21.80 -19.02
C SER A 7 29.77 -21.58 -17.74
N ARG A 8 30.97 -20.99 -17.83
CA ARG A 8 31.84 -20.68 -16.67
C ARG A 8 31.44 -19.36 -15.96
N GLU A 9 31.05 -18.34 -16.71
CA GLU A 9 30.55 -17.08 -16.13
C GLU A 9 29.21 -17.30 -15.42
N ASP A 10 28.35 -18.16 -15.97
CA ASP A 10 27.05 -18.50 -15.38
C ASP A 10 27.18 -19.26 -14.03
N SER A 11 28.31 -19.94 -13.76
CA SER A 11 28.56 -20.58 -12.46
C SER A 11 29.01 -19.63 -11.35
N LEU A 12 29.41 -18.39 -11.68
CA LEU A 12 29.98 -17.39 -10.75
C LEU A 12 28.96 -16.32 -10.31
N ALA A 13 27.77 -16.23 -10.95
CA ALA A 13 26.78 -15.24 -10.60
C ALA A 13 26.15 -15.56 -9.21
N PRO A 14 26.12 -14.60 -8.27
CA PRO A 14 25.52 -14.78 -6.95
C PRO A 14 24.05 -15.22 -7.06
N ARG A 15 23.67 -16.23 -6.27
CA ARG A 15 22.29 -16.73 -6.20
C ARG A 15 21.57 -16.05 -5.05
N VAL A 16 20.41 -15.46 -5.36
CA VAL A 16 19.56 -14.78 -4.38
C VAL A 16 18.20 -15.45 -4.32
N THR A 17 17.80 -15.90 -3.14
CA THR A 17 16.44 -16.37 -2.88
C THR A 17 15.64 -15.28 -2.22
N ILE A 18 14.54 -14.86 -2.85
CA ILE A 18 13.55 -13.92 -2.31
C ILE A 18 12.37 -14.72 -1.79
N VAL A 19 12.08 -14.62 -0.50
CA VAL A 19 10.94 -15.26 0.14
C VAL A 19 9.76 -14.28 0.16
N GLY A 20 8.77 -14.53 -0.70
CA GLY A 20 7.58 -13.72 -0.87
C GLY A 20 7.50 -13.01 -2.23
N GLY A 21 6.44 -13.30 -2.98
CA GLY A 21 6.11 -12.73 -4.30
C GLY A 21 5.15 -11.52 -4.20
N GLY A 22 5.15 -10.78 -3.09
CA GLY A 22 4.46 -9.48 -2.97
C GLY A 22 5.26 -8.35 -3.60
N LEU A 23 4.70 -7.11 -3.61
CA LEU A 23 5.32 -5.96 -4.28
C LEU A 23 6.78 -5.71 -3.86
N ALA A 24 7.10 -5.90 -2.58
CA ALA A 24 8.47 -5.74 -2.10
C ALA A 24 9.44 -6.75 -2.73
N GLY A 25 9.04 -8.02 -2.80
CA GLY A 25 9.85 -9.07 -3.42
C GLY A 25 9.96 -8.91 -4.93
N LEU A 26 8.85 -8.54 -5.59
CA LEU A 26 8.82 -8.27 -7.03
C LEU A 26 9.69 -7.06 -7.40
N ALA A 27 9.64 -5.99 -6.59
CA ALA A 27 10.48 -4.81 -6.78
C ALA A 27 11.97 -5.16 -6.58
N ALA A 28 12.32 -5.91 -5.55
CA ALA A 28 13.70 -6.38 -5.34
C ALA A 28 14.18 -7.24 -6.53
N ALA A 29 13.35 -8.19 -6.98
CA ALA A 29 13.64 -9.02 -8.13
C ALA A 29 13.87 -8.21 -9.40
N SER A 30 13.03 -7.19 -9.65
CA SER A 30 13.14 -6.34 -10.86
C SER A 30 14.46 -5.56 -10.93
N VAL A 31 15.04 -5.21 -9.78
CA VAL A 31 16.35 -4.57 -9.71
C VAL A 31 17.47 -5.59 -9.90
N LEU A 32 17.43 -6.70 -9.16
CA LEU A 32 18.50 -7.71 -9.15
C LEU A 32 18.63 -8.42 -10.50
N ALA A 33 17.51 -8.71 -11.17
CA ALA A 33 17.48 -9.39 -12.47
C ALA A 33 18.28 -8.66 -13.56
N THR A 34 18.47 -7.34 -13.42
CA THR A 34 19.25 -6.51 -14.37
C THR A 34 20.69 -6.30 -13.91
N ARG A 35 21.19 -7.06 -12.94
CA ARG A 35 22.50 -6.86 -12.28
C ARG A 35 23.35 -8.14 -12.18
N GLU A 36 23.22 -9.06 -13.13
CA GLU A 36 23.98 -10.33 -13.17
C GLU A 36 23.87 -11.13 -11.86
N VAL A 37 22.67 -11.20 -11.30
CA VAL A 37 22.33 -11.97 -10.10
C VAL A 37 21.29 -13.01 -10.49
N LYS A 38 21.47 -14.26 -10.09
CA LYS A 38 20.48 -15.33 -10.30
C LYS A 38 19.41 -15.23 -9.22
N VAL A 39 18.20 -14.85 -9.60
CA VAL A 39 17.10 -14.62 -8.66
C VAL A 39 16.09 -15.76 -8.70
N THR A 40 15.73 -16.27 -7.51
CA THR A 40 14.61 -17.17 -7.31
C THR A 40 13.61 -16.55 -6.34
N ILE A 41 12.34 -16.44 -6.73
CA ILE A 41 11.24 -16.03 -5.87
C ILE A 41 10.51 -17.29 -5.37
N LEU A 42 10.34 -17.41 -4.06
CA LEU A 42 9.52 -18.45 -3.42
C LEU A 42 8.24 -17.80 -2.90
N GLU A 43 7.10 -18.09 -3.54
CA GLU A 43 5.78 -17.58 -3.14
C GLU A 43 4.90 -18.73 -2.60
N ALA A 44 4.29 -18.50 -1.45
CA ALA A 44 3.46 -19.48 -0.78
C ALA A 44 2.11 -19.72 -1.46
N ARG A 45 1.60 -18.72 -2.18
CA ARG A 45 0.31 -18.73 -2.88
C ARG A 45 0.48 -19.20 -4.33
N PRO A 46 -0.62 -19.58 -5.01
CA PRO A 46 -0.58 -19.93 -6.44
C PRO A 46 -0.54 -18.69 -7.37
N TYR A 47 -0.29 -17.50 -6.86
CA TYR A 47 -0.26 -16.23 -7.59
C TYR A 47 0.64 -15.20 -6.91
N LEU A 48 1.08 -14.21 -7.68
CA LEU A 48 1.89 -13.08 -7.23
C LEU A 48 1.03 -11.93 -6.68
N GLY A 49 1.67 -10.85 -6.20
CA GLY A 49 1.03 -9.61 -5.71
C GLY A 49 0.88 -9.53 -4.19
N GLY A 50 0.92 -10.64 -3.46
CA GLY A 50 0.84 -10.66 -2.00
C GLY A 50 -0.49 -10.14 -1.46
N ARG A 51 -0.49 -9.03 -0.69
CA ARG A 51 -1.71 -8.37 -0.19
C ARG A 51 -2.50 -7.66 -1.29
N ALA A 52 -1.83 -7.17 -2.33
CA ALA A 52 -2.46 -6.61 -3.53
C ALA A 52 -2.70 -7.72 -4.56
N SER A 53 -3.66 -8.60 -4.31
CA SER A 53 -3.95 -9.75 -5.15
C SER A 53 -5.44 -10.04 -5.22
N SER A 54 -5.83 -10.88 -6.16
CA SER A 54 -7.17 -11.44 -6.27
C SER A 54 -7.19 -12.89 -5.73
N PHE A 55 -8.37 -13.36 -5.41
CA PHE A 55 -8.63 -14.74 -5.00
C PHE A 55 -9.93 -15.24 -5.63
N ARG A 56 -10.08 -16.56 -5.73
CA ARG A 56 -11.35 -17.16 -6.15
C ARG A 56 -12.29 -17.32 -4.96
N ASP A 57 -13.52 -16.83 -5.09
CA ASP A 57 -14.56 -17.05 -4.09
C ASP A 57 -14.99 -18.53 -4.14
N PRO A 58 -14.85 -19.26 -3.02
CA PRO A 58 -15.20 -20.70 -3.00
C PRO A 58 -16.69 -20.98 -3.16
N THR A 59 -17.56 -19.96 -3.12
CA THR A 59 -19.03 -20.15 -3.22
C THR A 59 -19.53 -20.10 -4.66
N ASN A 60 -18.88 -19.32 -5.55
CA ASN A 60 -19.33 -19.14 -6.94
C ASN A 60 -18.17 -19.11 -7.94
N ASP A 61 -16.94 -19.43 -7.50
CA ASP A 61 -15.68 -19.41 -8.28
C ASP A 61 -15.34 -18.04 -8.89
N ALA A 62 -15.99 -16.97 -8.43
CA ALA A 62 -15.72 -15.61 -8.86
C ALA A 62 -14.30 -15.18 -8.52
N LEU A 63 -13.61 -14.51 -9.44
CA LEU A 63 -12.31 -13.90 -9.18
C LEU A 63 -12.51 -12.50 -8.57
N LEU A 64 -12.11 -12.35 -7.31
CA LEU A 64 -12.30 -11.13 -6.52
C LEU A 64 -10.98 -10.54 -6.09
N ASP A 65 -10.83 -9.21 -6.19
CA ASP A 65 -9.72 -8.53 -5.54
C ASP A 65 -9.93 -8.50 -4.02
N ASN A 66 -8.88 -8.71 -3.21
CA ASN A 66 -9.00 -8.60 -1.74
C ASN A 66 -9.68 -7.30 -1.32
N CYS A 67 -9.25 -6.20 -1.94
CA CYS A 67 -9.73 -4.85 -1.76
C CYS A 67 -9.43 -4.04 -3.01
N GLN A 68 -10.12 -2.92 -3.24
CA GLN A 68 -9.67 -1.95 -4.25
C GLN A 68 -8.34 -1.36 -3.83
N HIS A 69 -7.34 -1.50 -4.66
CA HIS A 69 -6.04 -0.87 -4.50
C HIS A 69 -5.97 0.36 -5.40
N VAL A 70 -5.65 1.49 -4.79
CA VAL A 70 -5.42 2.75 -5.51
C VAL A 70 -4.04 3.28 -5.12
N SER A 71 -3.41 4.01 -6.03
CA SER A 71 -2.21 4.76 -5.75
C SER A 71 -2.43 6.24 -6.07
N MET A 72 -1.45 7.07 -5.74
CA MET A 72 -1.49 8.49 -6.07
C MET A 72 -0.27 8.86 -6.90
N GLY A 73 -0.34 9.97 -7.62
CA GLY A 73 0.77 10.44 -8.46
C GLY A 73 2.07 10.71 -7.70
N CYS A 74 2.02 10.89 -6.36
CA CYS A 74 3.22 11.00 -5.52
C CYS A 74 3.95 9.66 -5.31
N CYS A 75 3.35 8.52 -5.68
CA CYS A 75 3.92 7.18 -5.56
C CYS A 75 4.88 6.91 -6.73
N THR A 76 6.02 7.62 -6.76
CA THR A 76 6.92 7.63 -7.92
C THR A 76 7.71 6.34 -8.11
N ASN A 77 8.06 5.65 -7.02
CA ASN A 77 8.75 4.36 -7.14
C ASN A 77 7.80 3.23 -7.58
N LEU A 78 6.53 3.28 -7.17
CA LEU A 78 5.53 2.35 -7.70
C LEU A 78 5.32 2.59 -9.20
N ALA A 79 5.28 3.85 -9.64
CA ALA A 79 5.19 4.19 -11.05
C ALA A 79 6.41 3.68 -11.84
N ASP A 80 7.64 3.92 -11.34
CA ASP A 80 8.89 3.40 -11.92
C ASP A 80 8.85 1.86 -12.02
N PHE A 81 8.39 1.19 -10.98
CA PHE A 81 8.24 -0.28 -11.01
C PHE A 81 7.26 -0.72 -12.10
N CYS A 82 6.08 -0.10 -12.19
CA CYS A 82 5.09 -0.46 -13.20
C CYS A 82 5.60 -0.20 -14.64
N GLU A 83 6.32 0.90 -14.85
CA GLU A 83 6.97 1.20 -16.14
C GLU A 83 8.04 0.16 -16.48
N ARG A 84 8.91 -0.15 -15.52
CA ARG A 84 10.01 -1.12 -15.66
C ARG A 84 9.52 -2.51 -16.08
N VAL A 85 8.44 -2.99 -15.47
CA VAL A 85 7.91 -4.33 -15.74
C VAL A 85 6.80 -4.34 -16.81
N GLY A 86 6.51 -3.20 -17.44
CA GLY A 86 5.60 -3.09 -18.59
C GLY A 86 4.12 -3.22 -18.25
N ILE A 87 3.68 -2.74 -17.07
CA ILE A 87 2.26 -2.77 -16.63
C ILE A 87 1.69 -1.38 -16.34
N ALA A 88 2.42 -0.30 -16.64
CA ALA A 88 1.98 1.07 -16.32
C ALA A 88 0.71 1.48 -17.06
N ASP A 89 0.48 0.97 -18.28
CA ASP A 89 -0.71 1.22 -19.11
C ASP A 89 -2.00 0.61 -18.53
N LEU A 90 -1.88 -0.30 -17.56
CA LEU A 90 -3.01 -0.88 -16.84
C LEU A 90 -3.51 0.00 -15.70
N LEU A 91 -2.87 1.15 -15.45
CA LEU A 91 -3.32 2.16 -14.48
C LEU A 91 -4.05 3.28 -15.20
N LYS A 92 -5.28 3.59 -14.75
CA LYS A 92 -6.06 4.74 -15.21
C LYS A 92 -5.98 5.88 -14.19
N ASP A 93 -5.84 7.11 -14.68
CA ASP A 93 -5.87 8.32 -13.87
C ASP A 93 -7.33 8.74 -13.60
N GLU A 94 -7.69 8.83 -12.32
CA GLU A 94 -8.96 9.38 -11.86
C GLU A 94 -8.74 10.83 -11.40
N GLU A 95 -9.08 11.77 -12.27
CA GLU A 95 -8.86 13.20 -12.04
C GLU A 95 -9.92 13.84 -11.13
N THR A 96 -11.08 13.19 -10.98
CA THR A 96 -12.21 13.72 -10.21
C THR A 96 -12.59 12.74 -9.11
N LEU A 97 -12.53 13.18 -7.86
CA LEU A 97 -13.06 12.44 -6.72
C LEU A 97 -14.46 12.93 -6.38
N TYR A 98 -15.37 11.99 -6.13
CA TYR A 98 -16.76 12.25 -5.77
C TYR A 98 -16.94 12.02 -4.27
N PHE A 99 -17.59 12.94 -3.58
CA PHE A 99 -17.86 12.91 -2.14
C PHE A 99 -19.35 12.99 -1.88
N GLN A 100 -19.87 12.14 -1.00
CA GLN A 100 -21.25 12.23 -0.52
C GLN A 100 -21.26 12.30 1.01
N ASP A 101 -22.03 13.24 1.55
CA ASP A 101 -22.25 13.32 2.99
C ASP A 101 -23.53 12.57 3.43
N GLU A 102 -23.78 12.53 4.75
CA GLU A 102 -24.92 11.82 5.35
C GLU A 102 -26.29 12.33 4.87
N ARG A 103 -26.32 13.52 4.24
CA ARG A 103 -27.54 14.12 3.68
C ARG A 103 -27.69 13.87 2.17
N GLY A 104 -26.84 13.01 1.60
CA GLY A 104 -26.83 12.73 0.16
C GLY A 104 -26.26 13.86 -0.71
N ARG A 105 -25.65 14.92 -0.13
CA ARG A 105 -25.12 16.05 -0.90
C ARG A 105 -23.80 15.64 -1.58
N LEU A 106 -23.80 15.69 -2.89
CA LEU A 106 -22.60 15.41 -3.70
C LEU A 106 -21.70 16.64 -3.82
N SER A 107 -20.42 16.40 -3.75
CA SER A 107 -19.32 17.34 -4.04
C SER A 107 -18.26 16.66 -4.87
N THR A 108 -17.50 17.42 -5.64
CA THR A 108 -16.39 16.89 -6.44
C THR A 108 -15.09 17.60 -6.07
N MET A 109 -13.99 16.88 -6.14
CA MET A 109 -12.65 17.45 -5.99
C MET A 109 -11.80 17.06 -7.21
N ARG A 110 -11.26 18.08 -7.89
CA ARG A 110 -10.34 17.94 -9.02
C ARG A 110 -9.35 19.09 -9.03
N SER A 111 -8.21 18.88 -9.63
CA SER A 111 -7.21 19.93 -9.86
C SER A 111 -7.75 21.00 -10.81
N ALA A 112 -7.52 22.26 -10.45
CA ALA A 112 -7.66 23.41 -11.36
C ALA A 112 -6.28 23.76 -11.96
N PRO A 113 -6.22 24.52 -13.07
CA PRO A 113 -4.96 24.95 -13.69
C PRO A 113 -4.26 26.05 -12.87
N LEU A 114 -4.02 25.75 -11.61
CA LEU A 114 -3.32 26.58 -10.62
C LEU A 114 -2.09 25.85 -10.11
N PRO A 115 -1.02 26.57 -9.75
CA PRO A 115 0.14 25.93 -9.16
C PRO A 115 -0.18 25.37 -7.76
N ALA A 116 0.46 24.26 -7.37
CA ALA A 116 0.35 23.74 -6.02
C ALA A 116 0.90 24.77 -5.00
N PRO A 117 0.30 24.89 -3.82
CA PRO A 117 -0.81 24.09 -3.27
C PRO A 117 -2.21 24.59 -3.64
N PHE A 118 -2.36 25.58 -4.51
CA PHE A 118 -3.65 26.25 -4.79
C PHE A 118 -4.53 25.52 -5.81
N HIS A 119 -4.03 24.52 -6.51
CA HIS A 119 -4.76 23.79 -7.54
C HIS A 119 -6.05 23.10 -7.04
N LEU A 120 -6.13 22.72 -5.75
CA LEU A 120 -7.33 22.14 -5.15
C LEU A 120 -8.25 23.17 -4.50
N LEU A 121 -7.83 24.44 -4.37
CA LEU A 121 -8.59 25.47 -3.66
C LEU A 121 -10.00 25.71 -4.24
N PRO A 122 -10.21 25.80 -5.58
CA PRO A 122 -11.55 25.98 -6.12
C PRO A 122 -12.51 24.82 -5.77
N SER A 123 -12.03 23.59 -5.79
CA SER A 123 -12.81 22.41 -5.39
C SER A 123 -13.06 22.39 -3.89
N PHE A 124 -12.06 22.70 -3.06
CA PHE A 124 -12.20 22.82 -1.61
C PHE A 124 -13.28 23.83 -1.20
N LEU A 125 -13.32 25.00 -1.86
CA LEU A 125 -14.33 26.02 -1.58
C LEU A 125 -15.75 25.56 -1.95
N ARG A 126 -15.90 24.62 -2.89
CA ARG A 126 -17.18 24.05 -3.32
C ARG A 126 -17.65 22.84 -2.51
N LEU A 127 -16.85 22.31 -1.58
CA LEU A 127 -17.26 21.18 -0.74
C LEU A 127 -18.52 21.56 0.08
N ARG A 128 -19.63 20.89 -0.18
CA ARG A 128 -20.95 21.21 0.38
C ARG A 128 -21.14 20.74 1.83
N HIS A 129 -20.38 19.75 2.25
CA HIS A 129 -20.43 19.18 3.60
C HIS A 129 -19.69 20.01 4.64
N LEU A 130 -18.97 21.07 4.22
CA LEU A 130 -18.24 21.98 5.08
C LEU A 130 -18.85 23.39 5.02
N SER A 131 -19.11 24.00 6.18
CA SER A 131 -19.48 25.41 6.30
C SER A 131 -18.27 26.32 6.01
N LEU A 132 -18.53 27.62 5.77
CA LEU A 132 -17.44 28.59 5.55
C LEU A 132 -16.52 28.70 6.78
N GLY A 133 -17.07 28.64 8.00
CA GLY A 133 -16.29 28.66 9.23
C GLY A 133 -15.37 27.44 9.37
N GLU A 134 -15.87 26.25 9.00
CA GLU A 134 -15.05 25.02 8.96
C GLU A 134 -13.95 25.11 7.90
N LYS A 135 -14.24 25.61 6.71
CA LYS A 135 -13.25 25.83 5.65
C LYS A 135 -12.15 26.79 6.09
N ALA A 136 -12.50 27.91 6.74
CA ALA A 136 -11.51 28.85 7.27
C ALA A 136 -10.64 28.21 8.38
N ARG A 137 -11.24 27.36 9.21
CA ARG A 137 -10.54 26.65 10.28
C ARG A 137 -9.58 25.59 9.69
N ILE A 138 -10.02 24.84 8.70
CA ILE A 138 -9.19 23.87 7.97
C ILE A 138 -8.04 24.57 7.26
N ALA A 139 -8.29 25.70 6.59
CA ALA A 139 -7.24 26.48 5.93
C ALA A 139 -6.15 26.94 6.91
N ARG A 140 -6.54 27.39 8.14
CA ARG A 140 -5.56 27.69 9.20
C ARG A 140 -4.78 26.44 9.64
N GLY A 141 -5.46 25.29 9.78
CA GLY A 141 -4.80 24.03 10.11
C GLY A 141 -3.79 23.61 9.05
N LEU A 142 -4.15 23.69 7.75
CA LEU A 142 -3.24 23.40 6.64
C LEU A 142 -2.04 24.37 6.64
N HIS A 143 -2.28 25.67 6.89
CA HIS A 143 -1.18 26.64 7.01
C HIS A 143 -0.24 26.27 8.16
N ALA A 144 -0.78 25.94 9.34
CA ALA A 144 0.03 25.48 10.48
C ALA A 144 0.82 24.21 10.14
N LEU A 145 0.17 23.22 9.49
CA LEU A 145 0.79 21.96 9.06
C LEU A 145 1.98 22.21 8.12
N PHE A 146 1.83 23.10 7.15
CA PHE A 146 2.89 23.44 6.19
C PHE A 146 4.06 24.18 6.86
N ARG A 147 3.82 24.88 7.96
CA ARG A 147 4.85 25.62 8.72
C ARG A 147 5.50 24.80 9.83
N THR A 148 4.93 23.65 10.18
CA THR A 148 5.44 22.76 11.23
C THR A 148 6.15 21.55 10.57
N PRO A 149 7.49 21.54 10.44
CA PRO A 149 8.20 20.46 9.77
C PRO A 149 8.21 19.19 10.61
N THR A 150 8.35 19.32 11.92
CA THR A 150 8.42 18.22 12.88
C THR A 150 7.71 18.60 14.19
N VAL A 151 7.28 17.61 14.94
CA VAL A 151 6.79 17.71 16.34
C VAL A 151 7.47 16.63 17.18
N GLY A 152 7.21 16.61 18.49
CA GLY A 152 7.68 15.53 19.37
C GLY A 152 7.17 14.16 18.89
N SER A 153 7.94 13.11 19.14
CA SER A 153 7.72 11.75 18.61
C SER A 153 6.49 11.03 19.16
N ASP A 154 5.83 11.58 20.16
CA ASP A 154 4.72 10.92 20.88
C ASP A 154 3.40 11.68 20.74
N VAL A 155 3.27 12.51 19.70
CA VAL A 155 2.09 13.33 19.45
C VAL A 155 1.22 12.71 18.36
N SER A 156 -0.02 12.36 18.72
CA SER A 156 -1.01 11.95 17.73
C SER A 156 -1.43 13.12 16.85
N PHE A 157 -1.86 12.82 15.61
CA PHE A 157 -2.32 13.88 14.73
C PHE A 157 -3.60 14.56 15.24
N ARG A 158 -4.47 13.84 15.95
CA ARG A 158 -5.65 14.44 16.59
C ARG A 158 -5.24 15.46 17.65
N ASP A 159 -4.30 15.15 18.53
CA ASP A 159 -3.83 16.07 19.57
C ASP A 159 -3.24 17.34 18.93
N TRP A 160 -2.44 17.17 17.89
CA TRP A 160 -1.90 18.30 17.14
C TRP A 160 -3.01 19.15 16.49
N LEU A 161 -4.03 18.51 15.90
CA LEU A 161 -5.17 19.21 15.31
C LEU A 161 -5.94 20.01 16.35
N MET A 162 -6.22 19.44 17.51
CA MET A 162 -6.93 20.13 18.61
C MET A 162 -6.11 21.30 19.13
N ALA A 163 -4.81 21.15 19.33
CA ALA A 163 -3.89 22.22 19.72
C ALA A 163 -3.83 23.36 18.68
N ASN A 164 -4.11 23.05 17.40
CA ASN A 164 -4.16 24.04 16.30
C ASN A 164 -5.59 24.50 15.96
N GLY A 165 -6.50 24.38 16.94
CA GLY A 165 -7.85 24.97 16.89
C GLY A 165 -8.79 24.26 15.90
N GLN A 166 -8.53 23.00 15.55
CA GLN A 166 -9.51 22.19 14.84
C GLN A 166 -10.61 21.72 15.79
N THR A 167 -11.73 21.27 15.25
CA THR A 167 -12.87 20.74 16.03
C THR A 167 -13.09 19.27 15.69
N ALA A 168 -13.78 18.52 16.56
CA ALA A 168 -14.18 17.14 16.25
C ALA A 168 -14.83 17.06 14.86
N ARG A 169 -15.74 17.99 14.55
CA ARG A 169 -16.42 18.01 13.24
C ARG A 169 -15.47 18.23 12.06
N THR A 170 -14.44 19.10 12.16
CA THR A 170 -13.44 19.23 11.08
C THR A 170 -12.53 18.00 11.00
N CYS A 171 -12.23 17.37 12.14
CA CYS A 171 -11.51 16.10 12.18
C CYS A 171 -12.28 15.00 11.42
N ASP A 172 -13.55 14.83 11.71
CA ASP A 172 -14.36 13.75 11.14
C ASP A 172 -14.71 13.97 9.66
N ARG A 173 -14.90 15.25 9.25
CA ARG A 173 -15.42 15.58 7.91
C ARG A 173 -14.36 15.99 6.89
N TYR A 174 -13.12 16.16 7.31
CA TYR A 174 -12.04 16.53 6.40
C TYR A 174 -10.75 15.75 6.67
N TRP A 175 -10.15 15.93 7.84
CA TRP A 175 -8.85 15.34 8.16
C TRP A 175 -8.92 13.81 8.19
N GLY A 176 -9.92 13.25 8.87
CA GLY A 176 -10.14 11.81 8.99
C GLY A 176 -10.53 11.17 7.66
N VAL A 177 -11.37 11.83 6.85
CA VAL A 177 -11.78 11.32 5.53
C VAL A 177 -10.57 11.01 4.66
N ILE A 178 -9.55 11.87 4.69
CA ILE A 178 -8.32 11.70 3.90
C ILE A 178 -7.38 10.69 4.58
N LEU A 179 -7.10 10.89 5.86
CA LEU A 179 -6.02 10.15 6.53
C LEU A 179 -6.39 8.71 6.89
N VAL A 180 -7.64 8.45 7.29
CA VAL A 180 -8.08 7.07 7.58
C VAL A 180 -8.00 6.23 6.30
N SER A 181 -8.39 6.80 5.17
CA SER A 181 -8.28 6.12 3.88
C SER A 181 -6.84 5.93 3.42
N ALA A 182 -5.96 6.93 3.65
CA ALA A 182 -4.57 6.89 3.16
C ALA A 182 -3.63 6.06 4.05
N LEU A 183 -3.86 6.04 5.37
CA LEU A 183 -2.97 5.47 6.36
C LEU A 183 -3.56 4.26 7.11
N ASN A 184 -4.83 3.95 6.86
CA ASN A 184 -5.54 2.83 7.49
C ASN A 184 -5.47 2.85 9.03
N GLU A 185 -5.54 4.04 9.64
CA GLU A 185 -5.50 4.20 11.09
C GLU A 185 -6.39 5.39 11.53
N SER A 186 -6.86 5.39 12.78
CA SER A 186 -7.65 6.50 13.33
C SER A 186 -6.78 7.73 13.64
N LEU A 187 -7.37 8.93 13.59
CA LEU A 187 -6.64 10.18 13.86
C LEU A 187 -5.99 10.22 15.25
N ASP A 188 -6.57 9.53 16.24
CA ASP A 188 -6.04 9.43 17.60
C ASP A 188 -4.73 8.63 17.66
N ARG A 189 -4.50 7.80 16.67
CA ARG A 189 -3.38 6.89 16.60
C ARG A 189 -2.37 7.22 15.51
N ILE A 190 -2.74 8.07 14.54
CA ILE A 190 -1.85 8.48 13.45
C ILE A 190 -0.76 9.41 14.00
N ASP A 191 0.49 9.07 13.75
CA ASP A 191 1.65 9.95 13.99
C ASP A 191 1.57 11.21 13.11
N PHE A 192 1.89 12.36 13.67
CA PHE A 192 1.94 13.64 12.97
C PHE A 192 2.78 13.59 11.69
N ARG A 193 3.93 12.92 11.71
CA ARG A 193 4.85 12.84 10.57
C ARG A 193 4.16 12.26 9.34
N TYR A 194 3.48 11.13 9.49
CA TYR A 194 2.80 10.46 8.38
C TYR A 194 1.58 11.23 7.89
N ALA A 195 0.81 11.81 8.82
CA ALA A 195 -0.30 12.69 8.46
C ALA A 195 0.19 13.89 7.64
N ARG A 196 1.26 14.53 8.09
CA ARG A 196 1.88 15.66 7.37
C ARG A 196 2.39 15.23 6.00
N GLN A 197 3.02 14.07 5.89
CA GLN A 197 3.52 13.54 4.63
C GLN A 197 2.41 13.37 3.60
N VAL A 198 1.26 12.80 3.99
CA VAL A 198 0.10 12.67 3.10
C VAL A 198 -0.34 14.04 2.56
N PHE A 199 -0.47 15.06 3.42
CA PHE A 199 -0.92 16.38 2.96
C PHE A 199 0.14 17.12 2.15
N VAL A 200 1.40 17.01 2.51
CA VAL A 200 2.50 17.70 1.82
C VAL A 200 2.81 17.03 0.51
N GLU A 201 3.19 15.76 0.51
CA GLU A 201 3.64 15.05 -0.69
C GLU A 201 2.46 14.63 -1.58
N GLY A 202 1.35 14.19 -0.99
CA GLY A 202 0.17 13.77 -1.74
C GLY A 202 -0.66 14.91 -2.33
N PHE A 203 -0.67 16.11 -1.71
CA PHE A 203 -1.59 17.15 -2.14
C PHE A 203 -0.95 18.52 -2.36
N ALA A 204 0.13 18.89 -1.66
CA ALA A 204 0.55 20.28 -1.61
C ALA A 204 1.77 20.61 -2.47
N MET A 205 2.64 19.66 -2.79
CA MET A 205 3.91 19.93 -3.48
C MET A 205 3.75 20.04 -5.00
N ASN A 206 2.92 19.20 -5.60
CA ASN A 206 2.76 19.11 -7.04
C ASN A 206 1.29 18.81 -7.41
N PRO A 207 0.70 19.45 -8.44
CA PRO A 207 -0.68 19.18 -8.84
C PRO A 207 -0.93 17.71 -9.27
N ARG A 208 0.05 17.07 -9.87
CA ARG A 208 -0.05 15.66 -10.29
C ARG A 208 0.02 14.68 -9.12
N ALA A 209 0.54 15.10 -7.97
CA ALA A 209 0.68 14.25 -6.79
C ALA A 209 -0.68 13.72 -6.30
N SER A 210 -1.75 14.53 -6.42
CA SER A 210 -3.11 14.21 -5.96
C SER A 210 -3.95 13.41 -6.95
N VAL A 211 -3.45 13.13 -8.14
CA VAL A 211 -4.16 12.29 -9.12
C VAL A 211 -4.20 10.86 -8.59
N VAL A 212 -5.40 10.31 -8.47
CA VAL A 212 -5.58 8.92 -8.05
C VAL A 212 -5.42 8.00 -9.26
N LYS A 213 -4.67 6.93 -9.10
CA LYS A 213 -4.44 5.91 -10.13
C LYS A 213 -5.10 4.61 -9.71
N VAL A 214 -5.95 4.08 -10.58
CA VAL A 214 -6.76 2.89 -10.33
C VAL A 214 -6.42 1.81 -11.36
N PRO A 215 -6.17 0.55 -10.95
CA PRO A 215 -6.05 -0.55 -11.90
C PRO A 215 -7.30 -0.67 -12.77
N SER A 216 -7.11 -0.75 -14.08
CA SER A 216 -8.19 -0.92 -15.06
C SER A 216 -8.59 -2.38 -15.28
N VAL A 217 -7.87 -3.29 -14.66
CA VAL A 217 -8.04 -4.74 -14.71
C VAL A 217 -8.06 -5.30 -13.28
N THR A 218 -8.33 -6.60 -13.12
CA THR A 218 -8.21 -7.26 -11.81
C THR A 218 -6.75 -7.25 -11.33
N LEU A 219 -6.51 -7.30 -10.02
CA LEU A 219 -5.16 -7.39 -9.48
C LEU A 219 -4.44 -8.68 -9.92
N HIS A 220 -5.19 -9.75 -10.17
CA HIS A 220 -4.66 -10.99 -10.73
C HIS A 220 -4.07 -10.77 -12.14
N GLU A 221 -4.74 -10.01 -12.98
CA GLU A 221 -4.24 -9.66 -14.30
C GLU A 221 -3.12 -8.61 -14.21
N PHE A 222 -3.26 -7.62 -13.32
CA PHE A 222 -2.28 -6.56 -13.12
C PHE A 222 -0.89 -7.10 -12.73
N TYR A 223 -0.84 -8.06 -11.79
CA TYR A 223 0.40 -8.72 -11.37
C TYR A 223 0.61 -10.10 -11.98
N GLY A 224 -0.15 -10.44 -13.03
CA GLY A 224 -0.15 -11.74 -13.67
C GLY A 224 0.80 -11.85 -14.86
N GLU A 225 0.25 -12.29 -15.99
CA GLU A 225 1.01 -12.78 -17.15
C GLU A 225 2.11 -11.84 -17.68
N ARG A 226 1.83 -10.52 -17.75
CA ARG A 226 2.83 -9.55 -18.27
C ARG A 226 4.04 -9.46 -17.34
N LEU A 227 3.79 -9.38 -16.03
CA LEU A 227 4.85 -9.33 -15.02
C LEU A 227 5.61 -10.66 -14.95
N GLU A 228 4.91 -11.79 -14.97
CA GLU A 228 5.53 -13.12 -14.97
C GLU A 228 6.41 -13.32 -16.20
N ARG A 229 5.94 -12.88 -17.37
CA ARG A 229 6.72 -12.90 -18.61
C ARG A 229 7.98 -12.04 -18.50
N TRP A 230 7.83 -10.79 -17.98
CA TRP A 230 8.97 -9.91 -17.78
C TRP A 230 10.02 -10.55 -16.86
N LEU A 231 9.59 -11.15 -15.76
CA LEU A 231 10.47 -11.86 -14.82
C LEU A 231 11.21 -13.02 -15.50
N ALA A 232 10.49 -13.83 -16.28
CA ALA A 232 11.06 -14.96 -17.02
C ALA A 232 12.07 -14.51 -18.08
N ASP A 233 11.75 -13.47 -18.84
CA ASP A 233 12.63 -12.88 -19.88
C ASP A 233 13.93 -12.31 -19.29
N HIS A 234 13.91 -11.95 -17.99
CA HIS A 234 15.08 -11.48 -17.24
C HIS A 234 15.72 -12.56 -16.35
N GLY A 235 15.41 -13.84 -16.61
CA GLY A 235 16.05 -14.97 -15.94
C GLY A 235 15.65 -15.15 -14.47
N VAL A 236 14.55 -14.55 -14.00
CA VAL A 236 14.02 -14.77 -12.66
C VAL A 236 13.21 -16.06 -12.61
N THR A 237 13.58 -16.95 -11.72
CA THR A 237 12.80 -18.16 -11.45
C THR A 237 11.70 -17.86 -10.43
N VAL A 238 10.44 -17.99 -10.83
CA VAL A 238 9.28 -17.86 -9.92
C VAL A 238 8.78 -19.25 -9.55
N ARG A 239 8.68 -19.51 -8.25
CA ARG A 239 8.17 -20.76 -7.70
C ARG A 239 6.94 -20.48 -6.84
N LEU A 240 5.77 -20.61 -7.42
CA LEU A 240 4.48 -20.55 -6.72
C LEU A 240 4.24 -21.81 -5.88
N ASN A 241 3.30 -21.75 -4.93
CA ASN A 241 2.99 -22.85 -4.00
C ASN A 241 4.21 -23.36 -3.21
N SER A 242 5.22 -22.50 -3.03
CA SER A 242 6.52 -22.82 -2.42
C SER A 242 6.67 -22.14 -1.06
N ALA A 243 5.77 -22.45 -0.13
CA ALA A 243 5.75 -21.86 1.21
C ALA A 243 7.01 -22.27 2.00
N VAL A 244 7.81 -21.28 2.40
CA VAL A 244 8.94 -21.47 3.32
C VAL A 244 8.40 -21.76 4.72
N LYS A 245 8.91 -22.82 5.34
CA LYS A 245 8.58 -23.23 6.71
C LYS A 245 9.52 -22.58 7.73
N LEU A 246 10.83 -22.60 7.44
CA LEU A 246 11.87 -22.03 8.30
C LEU A 246 13.16 -21.81 7.47
N LEU A 247 14.03 -20.95 7.99
CA LEU A 247 15.42 -20.81 7.57
C LEU A 247 16.31 -21.59 8.54
N SER A 248 17.38 -22.20 8.05
CA SER A 248 18.40 -22.82 8.90
C SER A 248 19.59 -21.89 9.05
N SER A 249 20.29 -21.94 10.18
CA SER A 249 21.56 -21.24 10.35
C SER A 249 22.75 -22.11 9.97
N ASN A 250 23.81 -21.45 9.52
CA ASN A 250 25.10 -22.05 9.28
C ASN A 250 26.20 -21.04 9.62
N GLU A 251 26.95 -21.30 10.69
CA GLU A 251 28.07 -20.45 11.13
C GLU A 251 27.75 -18.94 11.20
N GLY A 252 26.59 -18.58 11.76
CA GLY A 252 26.15 -17.18 11.92
C GLY A 252 25.54 -16.55 10.68
N THR A 253 25.29 -17.33 9.62
CA THR A 253 24.58 -16.91 8.40
C THR A 253 23.37 -17.81 8.14
N ILE A 254 22.54 -17.48 7.16
CA ILE A 254 21.48 -18.38 6.68
C ILE A 254 22.09 -19.43 5.76
N GLY A 255 21.90 -20.70 6.10
CA GLY A 255 22.37 -21.85 5.31
C GLY A 255 21.41 -22.25 4.21
N ASP A 256 20.12 -22.40 4.56
CA ASP A 256 19.08 -22.83 3.61
C ASP A 256 17.68 -22.33 3.98
N CYS A 257 16.76 -22.42 3.00
CA CYS A 257 15.32 -22.30 3.19
C CYS A 257 14.68 -23.70 3.12
N ARG A 258 13.94 -24.11 4.16
CA ARG A 258 13.14 -25.33 4.12
C ARG A 258 11.69 -25.01 3.78
N LEU A 259 11.21 -25.61 2.70
CA LEU A 259 9.82 -25.48 2.29
C LEU A 259 8.90 -26.38 3.14
N ARG A 260 7.61 -26.09 3.14
CA ARG A 260 6.61 -26.95 3.79
C ARG A 260 6.49 -28.33 3.14
N SER A 261 6.88 -28.46 1.86
CA SER A 261 6.98 -29.73 1.13
C SER A 261 8.09 -30.65 1.65
N GLY A 262 9.04 -30.12 2.44
CA GLY A 262 10.26 -30.80 2.87
C GLY A 262 11.48 -30.54 1.99
N GLU A 263 11.29 -29.90 0.83
CA GLU A 263 12.39 -29.51 -0.05
C GLU A 263 13.29 -28.46 0.61
N VAL A 264 14.60 -28.54 0.34
CA VAL A 264 15.62 -27.59 0.80
C VAL A 264 16.10 -26.76 -0.38
N VAL A 265 16.05 -25.44 -0.26
CA VAL A 265 16.54 -24.48 -1.26
C VAL A 265 17.73 -23.72 -0.68
N THR A 266 18.86 -23.77 -1.39
CA THR A 266 20.09 -23.08 -1.01
C THR A 266 20.38 -21.91 -1.93
N ALA A 267 20.89 -20.82 -1.37
CA ALA A 267 21.34 -19.64 -2.08
C ALA A 267 22.52 -19.00 -1.33
N ASP A 268 23.20 -18.07 -1.99
CA ASP A 268 24.29 -17.34 -1.36
C ASP A 268 23.74 -16.19 -0.48
N HIS A 269 22.57 -15.66 -0.89
CA HIS A 269 21.89 -14.55 -0.19
C HIS A 269 20.37 -14.74 -0.13
N TYR A 270 19.76 -14.17 0.89
CA TYR A 270 18.32 -14.27 1.15
C TYR A 270 17.69 -12.90 1.40
N ILE A 271 16.51 -12.65 0.80
CA ILE A 271 15.69 -11.49 1.07
C ILE A 271 14.34 -11.97 1.62
N LEU A 272 14.01 -11.62 2.86
CA LEU A 272 12.66 -11.85 3.40
C LEU A 272 11.74 -10.71 2.99
N ALA A 273 10.94 -10.95 1.96
CA ALA A 273 9.93 -10.02 1.43
C ALA A 273 8.50 -10.42 1.84
N ILE A 274 8.34 -10.74 3.11
CA ILE A 274 7.11 -11.24 3.73
C ILE A 274 6.56 -10.22 4.73
N PRO A 275 5.27 -10.33 5.16
CA PRO A 275 4.73 -9.48 6.22
C PRO A 275 5.55 -9.55 7.51
N GLY A 276 5.77 -8.38 8.17
CA GLY A 276 6.66 -8.27 9.34
C GLY A 276 6.33 -9.26 10.46
N GLN A 277 5.04 -9.48 10.75
CA GLN A 277 4.59 -10.45 11.77
C GLN A 277 4.97 -11.91 11.48
N ARG A 278 5.44 -12.21 10.26
CA ARG A 278 5.88 -13.55 9.87
C ARG A 278 7.40 -13.73 9.93
N VAL A 279 8.15 -12.64 9.99
CA VAL A 279 9.62 -12.67 9.92
C VAL A 279 10.20 -13.53 11.03
N LEU A 280 9.88 -13.22 12.28
CA LEU A 280 10.43 -13.93 13.44
C LEU A 280 10.10 -15.43 13.43
N SER A 281 8.94 -15.82 12.89
CA SER A 281 8.53 -17.23 12.83
C SER A 281 9.29 -18.08 11.81
N LEU A 282 10.04 -17.45 10.89
CA LEU A 282 10.86 -18.16 9.91
C LEU A 282 12.32 -18.19 10.30
N LEU A 283 12.75 -17.32 11.21
CA LEU A 283 14.17 -17.24 11.60
C LEU A 283 14.54 -18.31 12.63
N PRO A 284 15.77 -18.79 12.62
CA PRO A 284 16.36 -19.54 13.72
C PRO A 284 16.26 -18.74 15.03
N VAL A 285 16.02 -19.45 16.15
CA VAL A 285 15.80 -18.83 17.46
C VAL A 285 16.98 -17.96 17.89
N GLU A 286 18.21 -18.40 17.60
CA GLU A 286 19.44 -17.67 17.92
C GLU A 286 19.50 -16.28 17.26
N PHE A 287 18.91 -16.11 16.06
CA PHE A 287 18.88 -14.81 15.39
C PHE A 287 17.71 -13.95 15.89
N ALA A 288 16.56 -14.58 16.18
CA ALA A 288 15.38 -13.86 16.66
C ALA A 288 15.60 -13.25 18.07
N GLU A 289 16.43 -13.89 18.91
CA GLU A 289 16.68 -13.46 20.28
C GLU A 289 17.87 -12.49 20.41
N HIS A 290 18.82 -12.52 19.50
CA HIS A 290 20.08 -11.76 19.63
C HIS A 290 20.17 -10.53 18.75
N GLU A 291 19.19 -10.28 17.87
CA GLU A 291 19.16 -9.07 17.01
C GLU A 291 18.00 -8.15 17.43
N ASP A 292 18.30 -7.10 18.19
CA ASP A 292 17.33 -6.12 18.68
C ASP A 292 16.45 -5.52 17.57
N ALA A 293 16.99 -5.34 16.37
CA ALA A 293 16.24 -4.80 15.24
C ALA A 293 15.15 -5.75 14.76
N LEU A 294 15.42 -7.08 14.79
CA LEU A 294 14.42 -8.09 14.45
C LEU A 294 13.39 -8.24 15.57
N ALA A 295 13.83 -8.28 16.84
CA ALA A 295 12.94 -8.39 18.00
C ALA A 295 11.89 -7.26 18.04
N ARG A 296 12.28 -6.03 17.65
CA ARG A 296 11.37 -4.87 17.58
C ARG A 296 10.22 -5.05 16.59
N ILE A 297 10.39 -5.84 15.51
CA ILE A 297 9.31 -6.14 14.55
C ILE A 297 8.11 -6.80 15.28
N GLY A 298 8.37 -7.64 16.28
CA GLY A 298 7.34 -8.29 17.08
C GLY A 298 6.48 -7.34 17.91
N GLN A 299 6.92 -6.10 18.13
CA GLN A 299 6.20 -5.06 18.89
C GLN A 299 5.31 -4.20 18.00
N MET A 300 5.39 -4.33 16.67
CA MET A 300 4.59 -3.55 15.73
C MET A 300 3.12 -3.98 15.77
N GLU A 301 2.25 -3.01 15.89
CA GLU A 301 0.81 -3.23 15.78
C GLU A 301 0.36 -3.14 14.32
N TYR A 302 -0.78 -3.80 14.02
CA TYR A 302 -1.36 -3.82 12.67
C TYR A 302 -2.80 -3.33 12.68
N SER A 303 -3.22 -2.78 11.56
CA SER A 303 -4.57 -2.27 11.34
C SER A 303 -5.29 -3.06 10.25
N PRO A 304 -6.56 -3.47 10.50
CA PRO A 304 -7.33 -4.24 9.54
C PRO A 304 -8.00 -3.34 8.50
N ILE A 305 -8.28 -3.94 7.31
CA ILE A 305 -9.18 -3.40 6.29
C ILE A 305 -10.26 -4.44 6.03
N THR A 306 -11.51 -3.99 5.97
CA THR A 306 -12.65 -4.83 5.57
C THR A 306 -13.19 -4.33 4.23
N SER A 307 -13.33 -5.25 3.29
CA SER A 307 -13.97 -5.05 1.99
C SER A 307 -15.25 -5.86 1.94
N VAL A 308 -16.34 -5.25 1.48
CA VAL A 308 -17.62 -5.93 1.28
C VAL A 308 -18.01 -5.81 -0.19
N HIS A 309 -18.12 -6.94 -0.84
CA HIS A 309 -18.48 -7.08 -2.23
C HIS A 309 -19.97 -7.39 -2.33
N CYS A 310 -20.73 -6.59 -3.06
CA CYS A 310 -22.18 -6.70 -3.19
C CYS A 310 -22.59 -6.71 -4.67
N TRP A 311 -23.31 -7.74 -5.09
CA TRP A 311 -23.90 -7.84 -6.41
C TRP A 311 -25.40 -7.63 -6.32
N PHE A 312 -25.89 -6.68 -7.11
CA PHE A 312 -27.31 -6.37 -7.22
C PHE A 312 -27.81 -6.69 -8.63
N ASP A 313 -29.07 -7.06 -8.76
CA ASP A 313 -29.74 -7.40 -10.02
C ASP A 313 -29.97 -6.19 -10.94
N ARG A 314 -29.72 -4.98 -10.45
CA ARG A 314 -29.90 -3.71 -11.19
C ARG A 314 -28.92 -2.65 -10.73
N PRO A 315 -28.74 -1.55 -11.51
CA PRO A 315 -27.90 -0.43 -11.12
C PRO A 315 -28.35 0.21 -9.81
N VAL A 316 -27.39 0.41 -8.87
CA VAL A 316 -27.58 1.08 -7.57
C VAL A 316 -26.81 2.40 -7.50
N MET A 317 -25.68 2.47 -8.17
CA MET A 317 -24.81 3.66 -8.20
C MET A 317 -24.31 3.91 -9.61
N ASP A 318 -24.42 5.17 -10.08
CA ASP A 318 -23.94 5.56 -11.41
C ASP A 318 -22.49 6.01 -11.43
N LEU A 319 -21.96 6.47 -10.27
CA LEU A 319 -20.60 6.97 -10.16
C LEU A 319 -19.57 5.83 -10.19
N PRO A 320 -18.37 6.03 -10.77
CA PRO A 320 -17.33 5.00 -10.79
C PRO A 320 -16.80 4.71 -9.39
N HIS A 321 -16.75 5.71 -8.54
CA HIS A 321 -16.39 5.60 -7.13
C HIS A 321 -17.02 6.72 -6.32
N LEU A 322 -17.04 6.56 -5.01
CA LEU A 322 -17.59 7.51 -4.07
C LEU A 322 -16.82 7.48 -2.75
N VAL A 323 -16.35 8.65 -2.30
CA VAL A 323 -15.84 8.87 -0.94
C VAL A 323 -17.03 9.21 -0.04
N VAL A 324 -17.22 8.45 1.01
CA VAL A 324 -18.38 8.59 1.91
C VAL A 324 -17.97 9.31 3.18
N ILE A 325 -18.78 10.27 3.63
CA ILE A 325 -18.51 11.10 4.79
C ILE A 325 -19.51 10.80 5.90
N GLY A 326 -19.00 10.56 7.12
CA GLY A 326 -19.82 10.38 8.32
C GLY A 326 -20.48 9.01 8.44
N ARG A 327 -19.96 8.00 7.74
CA ARG A 327 -20.40 6.60 7.78
C ARG A 327 -19.25 5.64 8.04
N LYS A 328 -19.55 4.35 8.26
CA LYS A 328 -18.50 3.31 8.39
C LYS A 328 -17.80 3.07 7.04
N ILE A 329 -18.56 3.05 5.95
CA ILE A 329 -17.99 2.98 4.60
C ILE A 329 -17.20 4.26 4.32
N GLN A 330 -15.91 4.14 3.99
CA GLN A 330 -15.13 5.28 3.51
C GLN A 330 -15.15 5.40 2.00
N TRP A 331 -15.15 4.27 1.29
CA TRP A 331 -15.17 4.25 -0.16
C TRP A 331 -16.15 3.22 -0.70
N LEU A 332 -16.81 3.59 -1.79
CA LEU A 332 -17.55 2.68 -2.66
C LEU A 332 -16.94 2.73 -4.05
N PHE A 333 -16.74 1.58 -4.65
CA PHE A 333 -16.28 1.44 -6.04
C PHE A 333 -17.31 0.65 -6.82
N LYS A 334 -17.73 1.18 -7.98
CA LYS A 334 -18.49 0.42 -8.97
C LYS A 334 -17.50 -0.37 -9.81
N ARG A 335 -17.64 -1.68 -9.79
CA ARG A 335 -16.78 -2.59 -10.56
C ARG A 335 -17.45 -2.89 -11.89
N THR A 336 -16.66 -2.88 -12.96
CA THR A 336 -17.12 -3.21 -14.33
C THR A 336 -16.67 -4.62 -14.72
N ALA A 337 -17.16 -5.11 -15.86
CA ALA A 337 -16.73 -6.38 -16.43
C ALA A 337 -15.21 -6.47 -16.64
N GLU A 338 -14.57 -5.36 -16.99
CA GLU A 338 -13.12 -5.27 -17.20
C GLU A 338 -12.34 -5.39 -15.88
N THR A 339 -12.93 -4.93 -14.77
CA THR A 339 -12.31 -4.91 -13.44
C THR A 339 -12.78 -6.07 -12.54
N SER A 340 -13.61 -6.96 -13.07
CA SER A 340 -14.07 -8.17 -12.37
C SER A 340 -14.45 -9.24 -13.39
N ALA A 341 -13.84 -10.40 -13.28
CA ALA A 341 -14.18 -11.57 -14.13
C ALA A 341 -15.61 -12.09 -13.91
N THR A 342 -16.32 -11.56 -12.91
CA THR A 342 -17.71 -11.86 -12.57
C THR A 342 -18.51 -10.57 -12.50
N ALA A 343 -18.47 -9.78 -13.59
CA ALA A 343 -19.39 -8.67 -13.71
C ALA A 343 -20.82 -9.17 -13.47
N ALA A 344 -21.59 -8.33 -12.79
CA ALA A 344 -23.03 -8.46 -12.81
C ALA A 344 -23.50 -8.74 -14.25
N THR A 345 -24.59 -9.48 -14.41
CA THR A 345 -25.31 -9.60 -15.69
C THR A 345 -25.40 -8.22 -16.36
N ASP A 346 -25.58 -8.15 -17.66
CA ASP A 346 -25.62 -6.87 -18.43
C ASP A 346 -26.49 -5.78 -17.78
N GLU A 347 -27.42 -6.14 -16.92
CA GLU A 347 -28.35 -5.27 -16.19
C GLU A 347 -27.97 -5.06 -14.71
N GLY A 348 -26.98 -5.79 -14.13
CA GLY A 348 -26.66 -5.78 -12.72
C GLY A 348 -25.62 -4.70 -12.31
N CYS A 349 -25.38 -4.63 -11.00
CA CYS A 349 -24.40 -3.71 -10.39
C CYS A 349 -23.52 -4.45 -9.38
N TYR A 350 -22.21 -4.35 -9.56
CA TYR A 350 -21.25 -4.82 -8.57
C TYR A 350 -20.60 -3.64 -7.85
N LEU A 351 -20.84 -3.54 -6.54
CA LEU A 351 -20.27 -2.53 -5.65
C LEU A 351 -19.28 -3.18 -4.70
N GLN A 352 -18.16 -2.51 -4.51
CA GLN A 352 -17.17 -2.85 -3.50
C GLN A 352 -17.09 -1.73 -2.46
N ALA A 353 -17.55 -2.00 -1.24
CA ALA A 353 -17.40 -1.11 -0.10
C ALA A 353 -16.09 -1.39 0.63
N VAL A 354 -15.37 -0.33 1.00
CA VAL A 354 -14.09 -0.41 1.72
C VAL A 354 -14.20 0.32 3.05
N VAL A 355 -13.82 -0.37 4.11
CA VAL A 355 -13.73 0.14 5.47
C VAL A 355 -12.30 0.00 5.97
N SER A 356 -11.57 1.12 6.05
CA SER A 356 -10.23 1.20 6.63
C SER A 356 -10.31 1.30 8.15
N ALA A 357 -9.22 0.96 8.84
CA ALA A 357 -9.13 0.95 10.30
C ALA A 357 -10.31 0.18 10.97
N SER A 358 -10.73 -0.91 10.35
CA SER A 358 -11.98 -1.63 10.63
C SER A 358 -11.96 -2.48 11.91
N ARG A 359 -11.21 -2.08 12.94
CA ARG A 359 -11.05 -2.82 14.20
C ARG A 359 -12.40 -3.15 14.86
N GLU A 360 -13.33 -2.22 14.83
CA GLU A 360 -14.67 -2.42 15.40
C GLU A 360 -15.44 -3.50 14.65
N LEU A 361 -15.28 -3.59 13.32
CA LEU A 361 -15.94 -4.60 12.50
C LEU A 361 -15.34 -5.99 12.68
N VAL A 362 -14.04 -6.09 12.97
CA VAL A 362 -13.36 -7.40 13.13
C VAL A 362 -13.95 -8.24 14.26
N SER A 363 -14.51 -7.61 15.28
CA SER A 363 -15.19 -8.28 16.40
C SER A 363 -16.58 -8.80 16.03
N LEU A 364 -17.16 -8.31 14.95
CA LEU A 364 -18.48 -8.75 14.45
C LEU A 364 -18.34 -9.99 13.57
N GLY A 365 -19.37 -10.81 13.53
CA GLY A 365 -19.47 -11.88 12.54
C GLY A 365 -19.70 -11.33 11.12
N LYS A 366 -19.43 -12.16 10.10
CA LYS A 366 -19.58 -11.74 8.69
C LYS A 366 -20.99 -11.25 8.36
N ASP A 367 -22.02 -11.92 8.90
CA ASP A 367 -23.43 -11.56 8.66
C ASP A 367 -23.76 -10.18 9.24
N ALA A 368 -23.24 -9.85 10.43
CA ALA A 368 -23.43 -8.54 11.05
C ALA A 368 -22.69 -7.43 10.29
N ILE A 369 -21.50 -7.72 9.77
CA ILE A 369 -20.76 -6.79 8.90
C ILE A 369 -21.56 -6.54 7.62
N GLN A 370 -22.02 -7.61 6.97
CA GLN A 370 -22.84 -7.52 5.76
C GLN A 370 -24.08 -6.68 5.99
N ALA A 371 -24.85 -6.96 7.05
CA ALA A 371 -26.06 -6.22 7.39
C ALA A 371 -25.78 -4.73 7.59
N ALA A 372 -24.74 -4.38 8.37
CA ALA A 372 -24.38 -2.99 8.65
C ALA A 372 -23.95 -2.22 7.39
N ILE A 373 -23.26 -2.87 6.45
CA ILE A 373 -22.82 -2.23 5.19
C ILE A 373 -23.98 -2.09 4.21
N LEU A 374 -24.84 -3.10 4.11
CA LEU A 374 -26.04 -3.02 3.27
C LEU A 374 -27.02 -1.95 3.76
N GLU A 375 -27.21 -1.80 5.07
CA GLU A 375 -28.01 -0.72 5.65
C GLU A 375 -27.52 0.65 5.20
N GLU A 376 -26.20 0.92 5.29
CA GLU A 376 -25.61 2.17 4.81
C GLU A 376 -25.77 2.37 3.29
N ILE A 377 -25.62 1.31 2.48
CA ILE A 377 -25.84 1.37 1.02
C ILE A 377 -27.31 1.74 0.72
N VAL A 378 -28.28 1.10 1.38
CA VAL A 378 -29.70 1.38 1.19
C VAL A 378 -30.08 2.81 1.65
N GLU A 379 -29.46 3.32 2.72
CA GLU A 379 -29.66 4.71 3.14
C GLU A 379 -29.09 5.73 2.16
N MET A 380 -27.96 5.40 1.53
CA MET A 380 -27.27 6.29 0.56
C MET A 380 -27.94 6.28 -0.81
N PHE A 381 -28.46 5.13 -1.22
CA PHE A 381 -29.07 4.88 -2.53
C PHE A 381 -30.46 4.27 -2.36
N PRO A 382 -31.52 5.09 -2.39
CA PRO A 382 -32.90 4.57 -2.25
C PRO A 382 -33.24 3.47 -3.24
N GLU A 383 -32.64 3.48 -4.43
CA GLU A 383 -32.79 2.48 -5.49
C GLU A 383 -32.34 1.08 -5.04
N ALA A 384 -31.42 1.01 -4.08
CA ALA A 384 -30.96 -0.26 -3.50
C ALA A 384 -32.04 -0.99 -2.70
N ARG A 385 -33.11 -0.31 -2.29
CA ARG A 385 -34.25 -0.94 -1.57
C ARG A 385 -35.01 -1.91 -2.45
N ASP A 386 -35.15 -1.56 -3.73
CA ASP A 386 -35.88 -2.33 -4.72
C ASP A 386 -34.98 -3.32 -5.48
N ALA A 387 -33.67 -3.21 -5.28
CA ALA A 387 -32.69 -4.10 -5.87
C ALA A 387 -32.57 -5.40 -5.04
N ARG A 388 -32.51 -6.53 -5.73
CA ARG A 388 -32.24 -7.82 -5.09
C ARG A 388 -30.72 -7.99 -4.95
N LEU A 389 -30.26 -8.24 -3.73
CA LEU A 389 -28.88 -8.65 -3.50
C LEU A 389 -28.72 -10.12 -3.95
N GLU A 390 -27.98 -10.33 -5.00
CA GLU A 390 -27.75 -11.67 -5.57
C GLU A 390 -26.62 -12.41 -4.86
N HIS A 391 -25.56 -11.69 -4.49
CA HIS A 391 -24.42 -12.23 -3.76
C HIS A 391 -23.76 -11.16 -2.90
N CYS A 392 -23.17 -11.60 -1.78
CA CYS A 392 -22.38 -10.75 -0.92
C CYS A 392 -21.17 -11.50 -0.35
N ARG A 393 -20.00 -10.86 -0.37
CA ARG A 393 -18.78 -11.44 0.19
C ARG A 393 -18.07 -10.45 1.09
N VAL A 394 -17.86 -10.81 2.35
CA VAL A 394 -17.05 -10.04 3.30
C VAL A 394 -15.62 -10.59 3.33
N VAL A 395 -14.65 -9.71 3.09
CA VAL A 395 -13.22 -10.00 3.12
C VAL A 395 -12.56 -9.07 4.13
N THR A 396 -11.91 -9.62 5.14
CA THR A 396 -11.18 -8.84 6.13
C THR A 396 -9.72 -9.27 6.16
N GLU A 397 -8.82 -8.36 5.76
CA GLU A 397 -7.39 -8.51 5.99
C GLU A 397 -7.08 -7.92 7.38
N ARG A 398 -6.81 -8.81 8.35
CA ARG A 398 -6.61 -8.41 9.75
C ARG A 398 -5.32 -7.66 10.00
N THR A 399 -4.32 -7.90 9.17
CA THR A 399 -2.98 -7.32 9.23
C THR A 399 -2.64 -6.59 7.93
N ALA A 400 -3.59 -5.76 7.46
CA ALA A 400 -3.49 -5.10 6.16
C ALA A 400 -2.29 -4.14 6.09
N THR A 401 -2.08 -3.35 7.14
CA THR A 401 -0.97 -2.38 7.25
C THR A 401 -0.39 -2.42 8.66
N PHE A 402 0.88 -2.05 8.84
CA PHE A 402 1.31 -1.67 10.18
C PHE A 402 0.63 -0.36 10.60
N SER A 403 0.35 -0.21 11.89
CA SER A 403 -0.24 1.01 12.46
C SER A 403 0.79 2.12 12.55
N VAL A 404 0.52 3.26 11.90
CA VAL A 404 1.42 4.43 11.87
C VAL A 404 1.30 5.25 13.15
N THR A 405 1.48 4.59 14.30
CA THR A 405 1.37 5.21 15.63
C THR A 405 2.58 6.07 15.97
N PRO A 406 2.44 7.05 16.89
CA PRO A 406 3.56 7.83 17.37
C PRO A 406 4.73 6.94 17.84
N GLY A 407 5.93 7.23 17.35
CA GLY A 407 7.12 6.46 17.69
C GLY A 407 7.34 5.18 16.90
N ILE A 408 6.49 4.82 15.94
CA ILE A 408 6.59 3.59 15.15
C ILE A 408 7.94 3.45 14.41
N ASP A 409 8.55 4.55 13.98
CA ASP A 409 9.81 4.52 13.25
C ASP A 409 10.96 3.88 14.05
N ARG A 410 10.88 3.90 15.37
CA ARG A 410 11.85 3.21 16.24
C ARG A 410 11.77 1.69 16.16
N LEU A 411 10.63 1.17 15.72
CA LEU A 411 10.39 -0.27 15.57
C LEU A 411 10.69 -0.77 14.15
N ARG A 412 10.81 0.13 13.18
CA ARG A 412 11.04 -0.22 11.77
C ARG A 412 12.51 -0.53 11.52
N PRO A 413 12.86 -1.78 11.18
CA PRO A 413 14.25 -2.13 10.88
C PRO A 413 14.67 -1.55 9.53
N THR A 414 15.97 -1.34 9.34
CA THR A 414 16.56 -1.13 8.01
C THR A 414 16.47 -2.42 7.20
N GLN A 415 16.74 -2.33 5.90
CA GLN A 415 16.74 -3.52 5.04
C GLN A 415 17.93 -4.45 5.29
N ARG A 416 19.02 -3.93 5.86
CA ARG A 416 20.20 -4.72 6.23
C ARG A 416 20.03 -5.27 7.64
N THR A 417 20.27 -6.56 7.82
CA THR A 417 20.35 -7.22 9.15
C THR A 417 21.80 -7.39 9.58
N ALA A 418 22.02 -7.77 10.83
CA ALA A 418 23.33 -8.19 11.32
C ALA A 418 23.78 -9.57 10.75
N ILE A 419 22.82 -10.33 10.20
CA ILE A 419 23.11 -11.62 9.56
C ILE A 419 23.68 -11.35 8.16
N GLY A 420 24.94 -11.72 7.93
CA GLY A 420 25.72 -11.27 6.77
C GLY A 420 25.13 -11.51 5.38
N ASN A 421 24.24 -12.50 5.23
CA ASN A 421 23.60 -12.87 3.95
C ASN A 421 22.07 -12.75 3.97
N LEU A 422 21.48 -11.99 4.93
CA LEU A 422 20.04 -11.81 5.07
C LEU A 422 19.66 -10.34 4.98
N TRP A 423 18.66 -10.04 4.14
CA TRP A 423 18.05 -8.72 4.01
C TRP A 423 16.53 -8.80 4.22
N LEU A 424 15.95 -7.67 4.63
CA LEU A 424 14.51 -7.51 4.81
C LEU A 424 13.93 -6.61 3.73
N ALA A 425 12.77 -6.97 3.21
CA ALA A 425 11.95 -6.13 2.36
C ALA A 425 10.49 -6.22 2.81
N GLY A 426 9.79 -5.12 2.74
CA GLY A 426 8.39 -5.00 3.14
C GLY A 426 8.10 -3.57 3.61
N ASP A 427 6.87 -3.16 3.49
CA ASP A 427 6.39 -1.84 3.91
C ASP A 427 6.70 -1.52 5.38
N TYR A 428 6.85 -2.53 6.22
CA TYR A 428 7.21 -2.41 7.65
C TYR A 428 8.67 -2.02 7.89
N THR A 429 9.57 -2.16 6.92
CA THR A 429 10.97 -1.71 7.04
C THR A 429 11.06 -0.19 6.91
N ASP A 430 12.16 0.41 7.35
CA ASP A 430 12.38 1.84 7.22
C ASP A 430 12.56 2.24 5.76
N THR A 431 11.56 2.97 5.24
CA THR A 431 11.48 3.43 3.85
C THR A 431 11.16 4.91 3.72
N ASP A 432 11.04 5.63 4.83
CA ASP A 432 10.46 6.98 4.90
C ASP A 432 8.99 7.08 4.43
N TRP A 433 8.33 5.94 4.15
CA TRP A 433 6.94 5.88 3.70
C TRP A 433 6.08 5.06 4.65
N PRO A 434 4.76 5.38 4.73
CA PRO A 434 3.81 4.56 5.49
C PRO A 434 3.58 3.20 4.81
N ALA A 435 2.75 2.37 5.44
CA ALA A 435 2.35 1.06 4.92
C ALA A 435 1.48 1.21 3.66
N THR A 436 2.13 1.31 2.51
CA THR A 436 1.51 1.50 1.20
C THR A 436 2.21 0.66 0.14
N MET A 437 1.63 0.56 -1.06
CA MET A 437 2.28 -0.05 -2.21
C MET A 437 3.60 0.65 -2.56
N GLU A 438 3.64 1.99 -2.45
CA GLU A 438 4.87 2.77 -2.61
C GLU A 438 5.94 2.35 -1.60
N GLY A 439 5.58 2.29 -0.31
CA GLY A 439 6.48 1.84 0.76
C GLY A 439 7.02 0.43 0.52
N ALA A 440 6.17 -0.48 0.01
CA ALA A 440 6.58 -1.84 -0.31
C ALA A 440 7.59 -1.89 -1.48
N VAL A 441 7.34 -1.16 -2.58
CA VAL A 441 8.27 -1.09 -3.72
C VAL A 441 9.60 -0.45 -3.30
N ARG A 442 9.56 0.69 -2.57
CA ARG A 442 10.76 1.33 -2.03
C ARG A 442 11.59 0.37 -1.18
N SER A 443 10.94 -0.40 -0.31
CA SER A 443 11.64 -1.39 0.52
C SER A 443 12.36 -2.45 -0.30
N GLY A 444 11.73 -2.92 -1.38
CA GLY A 444 12.32 -3.87 -2.32
C GLY A 444 13.57 -3.30 -3.01
N TYR A 445 13.49 -2.05 -3.49
CA TYR A 445 14.62 -1.35 -4.09
C TYR A 445 15.75 -1.13 -3.10
N LEU A 446 15.43 -0.73 -1.87
CA LEU A 446 16.42 -0.52 -0.81
C LEU A 446 17.10 -1.83 -0.39
N ALA A 447 16.34 -2.93 -0.28
CA ALA A 447 16.90 -4.25 0.03
C ALA A 447 17.83 -4.77 -1.08
N ALA A 448 17.40 -4.64 -2.35
CA ALA A 448 18.23 -4.96 -3.49
C ALA A 448 19.52 -4.12 -3.52
N ASN A 449 19.42 -2.82 -3.23
CA ASN A 449 20.56 -1.92 -3.16
C ASN A 449 21.55 -2.26 -2.04
N ALA A 450 21.04 -2.62 -0.86
CA ALA A 450 21.87 -3.05 0.26
C ALA A 450 22.64 -4.33 -0.09
N LEU A 451 21.99 -5.27 -0.77
CA LEU A 451 22.63 -6.49 -1.29
C LEU A 451 23.66 -6.15 -2.38
N LEU A 452 23.30 -5.36 -3.39
CA LEU A 452 24.22 -4.96 -4.47
C LEU A 452 25.48 -4.26 -3.92
N LYS A 453 25.30 -3.37 -2.94
CA LYS A 453 26.42 -2.72 -2.25
C LYS A 453 27.35 -3.73 -1.58
N SER A 454 26.81 -4.80 -0.95
CA SER A 454 27.62 -5.87 -0.34
C SER A 454 28.39 -6.70 -1.37
N LEU A 455 27.89 -6.76 -2.60
CA LEU A 455 28.53 -7.41 -3.74
C LEU A 455 29.49 -6.50 -4.53
N GLY A 456 29.67 -5.25 -4.11
CA GLY A 456 30.46 -4.24 -4.84
C GLY A 456 29.85 -3.81 -6.17
N ARG A 457 28.53 -3.98 -6.34
CA ARG A 457 27.79 -3.64 -7.57
C ARG A 457 27.06 -2.30 -7.44
N ALA A 458 26.81 -1.63 -8.57
CA ALA A 458 26.12 -0.36 -8.61
C ALA A 458 24.64 -0.49 -8.17
N PRO A 459 24.18 0.36 -7.26
CA PRO A 459 22.78 0.36 -6.82
C PRO A 459 21.85 0.92 -7.91
N GLN A 460 20.55 0.67 -7.76
CA GLN A 460 19.48 1.33 -8.49
C GLN A 460 19.09 2.63 -7.76
N SER A 461 19.05 3.75 -8.48
CA SER A 461 18.48 4.98 -7.90
C SER A 461 16.99 4.80 -7.60
N LEU A 462 16.54 5.30 -6.45
CA LEU A 462 15.12 5.49 -6.22
C LEU A 462 14.58 6.55 -7.18
N ALA A 463 13.32 6.40 -7.59
CA ALA A 463 12.67 7.40 -8.40
C ALA A 463 12.55 8.74 -7.64
N GLU A 464 12.91 9.83 -8.32
CA GLU A 464 12.83 11.16 -7.73
C GLU A 464 11.37 11.53 -7.42
N PRO A 465 11.11 12.21 -6.29
CA PRO A 465 9.81 12.79 -6.01
C PRO A 465 9.39 13.77 -7.10
N LEU A 466 8.09 13.94 -7.29
CA LEU A 466 7.57 14.95 -8.22
C LEU A 466 8.11 16.35 -7.86
N PRO A 467 8.53 17.15 -8.86
CA PRO A 467 9.12 18.46 -8.59
C PRO A 467 8.13 19.40 -7.92
N ALA A 468 8.53 19.97 -6.78
CA ALA A 468 7.71 20.91 -6.06
C ALA A 468 7.49 22.20 -6.85
N SER A 469 6.26 22.75 -6.82
CA SER A 469 5.98 24.06 -7.38
C SER A 469 6.77 25.16 -6.64
N TRP A 470 7.01 26.28 -7.32
CA TRP A 470 7.70 27.41 -6.70
C TRP A 470 6.95 27.93 -5.45
N PHE A 471 5.61 28.01 -5.49
CA PHE A 471 4.82 28.43 -4.34
C PHE A 471 4.89 27.42 -3.18
N ALA A 472 4.81 26.13 -3.48
CA ALA A 472 4.93 25.08 -2.47
C ALA A 472 6.28 25.18 -1.74
N ARG A 473 7.39 25.33 -2.48
CA ARG A 473 8.74 25.51 -1.89
C ARG A 473 8.86 26.72 -0.95
N LYS A 474 8.11 27.79 -1.20
CA LYS A 474 8.11 28.97 -0.32
C LYS A 474 7.19 28.82 0.91
N LEU A 475 6.04 28.17 0.75
CA LEU A 475 5.04 28.07 1.79
C LEU A 475 5.28 26.92 2.77
N ILE A 476 5.86 25.82 2.27
CA ILE A 476 6.04 24.59 3.02
C ILE A 476 7.47 24.51 3.54
N LYS A 477 7.62 24.44 4.86
CA LYS A 477 8.93 24.17 5.47
C LYS A 477 9.31 22.71 5.26
N SER A 478 10.47 22.48 4.70
CA SER A 478 11.06 21.14 4.66
C SER A 478 11.23 20.61 6.08
N ALA A 479 10.88 19.36 6.33
CA ALA A 479 11.46 18.64 7.44
C ALA A 479 12.98 18.64 7.22
N ALA A 480 13.78 19.04 8.20
CA ALA A 480 15.20 18.80 8.12
C ALA A 480 15.36 17.29 7.89
N LEU A 481 15.89 16.91 6.73
CA LEU A 481 16.34 15.54 6.51
C LEU A 481 17.33 15.31 7.65
N GLY A 482 16.97 14.44 8.59
CA GLY A 482 17.90 13.99 9.60
C GLY A 482 19.13 13.51 8.82
N ASN A 483 20.26 14.19 9.01
CA ASN A 483 21.54 13.73 8.51
C ASN A 483 21.73 12.32 9.11
N GLY A 484 21.24 11.31 8.40
CA GLY A 484 21.69 9.96 8.59
C GLY A 484 23.18 9.98 8.33
N SER A 485 23.94 10.00 9.41
CA SER A 485 25.38 9.89 9.39
C SER A 485 25.76 8.72 8.50
N SER A 486 26.25 9.05 7.31
CA SER A 486 27.11 8.18 6.53
C SER A 486 28.35 7.89 7.36
N SER A 487 28.49 6.71 7.88
CA SER A 487 29.76 6.09 8.25
C SER A 487 29.64 4.58 8.08
#